data_451dee030edb9767d63a420e3d538e3a
#
_entry.id   451dee030edb9767d63a420e3d538e3a
#
_cell.length_a   1.000
_cell.length_b   1.000
_cell.length_c   1.000
_cell.angle_alpha   90.00
_cell.angle_beta   90.00
_cell.angle_gamma   90.00
#
_symmetry.space_group_name_H-M   'P 1'
#
loop_
_entity.id
_entity.type
_entity.pdbx_description
1 polymer ?
#
loop_
_entity_poly.entity_id
_entity_poly.type
_entity_poly.pdbx_seq_one_letter_code
_entity_poly.pdbx_strand_id
1 'polypeptide(L)'
;MSYKSQEKNMRRLAELLGQDLSYIWGENESGPNGAKKQFLNTGRTFLRALGKDLGLRDAEAHSNPGGIAVSGDCSLIGMWQTNGLYVHLSQPCCDRERVLLYRTVRHSKDYTGGRNLYLTRRDLAEMSYPDLLFLLAAVREEGGYERAA
;
A
#
# COMPACT_ATOMS: atom_id res chain seq x y z
N MET A 1 9.34 -4.31 -13.40
CA MET A 1 10.04 -3.18 -12.77
C MET A 1 11.16 -3.71 -11.90
N SER A 2 12.33 -3.06 -11.92
CA SER A 2 13.47 -3.52 -11.16
C SER A 2 13.30 -3.25 -9.67
N TYR A 3 14.03 -3.99 -8.84
CA TYR A 3 14.01 -3.78 -7.40
C TYR A 3 14.52 -2.38 -7.03
N LYS A 4 15.47 -1.87 -7.78
CA LYS A 4 15.99 -0.53 -7.58
C LYS A 4 14.92 0.54 -7.82
N SER A 5 14.12 0.37 -8.87
CA SER A 5 13.00 1.27 -9.16
C SER A 5 11.94 1.21 -8.05
N GLN A 6 11.69 0.02 -7.53
CA GLN A 6 10.73 -0.14 -6.44
C GLN A 6 11.22 0.50 -5.15
N GLU A 7 12.52 0.42 -4.85
CA GLU A 7 13.06 1.11 -3.69
C GLU A 7 12.95 2.62 -3.84
N LYS A 8 13.16 3.12 -5.05
CA LYS A 8 12.95 4.54 -5.33
C LYS A 8 11.49 4.94 -5.07
N ASN A 9 10.55 4.10 -5.48
CA ASN A 9 9.14 4.33 -5.22
C ASN A 9 8.84 4.33 -3.71
N MET A 10 9.43 3.40 -2.97
CA MET A 10 9.26 3.35 -1.51
C MET A 10 9.74 4.63 -0.84
N ARG A 11 10.92 5.11 -1.23
CA ARG A 11 11.48 6.36 -0.69
C ARG A 11 10.60 7.55 -1.03
N ARG A 12 10.11 7.57 -2.27
CA ARG A 12 9.23 8.66 -2.71
C ARG A 12 7.91 8.65 -1.96
N LEU A 13 7.33 7.46 -1.75
CA LEU A 13 6.11 7.34 -0.97
C LEU A 13 6.31 7.80 0.47
N ALA A 14 7.46 7.46 1.08
CA ALA A 14 7.77 7.93 2.42
C ALA A 14 7.81 9.46 2.48
N GLU A 15 8.43 10.11 1.49
CA GLU A 15 8.47 11.56 1.42
C GLU A 15 7.07 12.17 1.26
N LEU A 16 6.29 11.63 0.33
CA LEU A 16 4.95 12.16 0.05
C LEU A 16 4.04 12.00 1.26
N LEU A 17 4.09 10.85 1.91
CA LEU A 17 3.25 10.58 3.08
C LEU A 17 3.68 11.37 4.31
N GLY A 18 4.85 12.01 4.26
CA GLY A 18 5.28 12.94 5.29
C GLY A 18 4.70 14.34 5.15
N GLN A 19 4.05 14.64 4.03
CA GLN A 19 3.42 15.92 3.77
C GLN A 19 1.93 15.82 4.05
N ASP A 20 1.27 16.96 4.23
CA ASP A 20 -0.18 16.98 4.34
C ASP A 20 -0.79 16.83 2.95
N LEU A 21 -1.36 15.66 2.69
CA LEU A 21 -1.98 15.34 1.41
C LEU A 21 -3.45 15.71 1.36
N SER A 22 -4.08 15.90 2.53
CA SER A 22 -5.47 16.33 2.62
C SER A 22 -5.52 17.84 2.59
N TYR A 23 -5.55 18.41 1.41
CA TYR A 23 -5.51 19.84 1.34
C TYR A 23 -6.92 20.43 1.17
N ILE A 24 -7.15 21.59 1.74
CA ILE A 24 -8.44 22.25 1.70
C ILE A 24 -8.37 23.49 0.80
N TRP A 25 -7.23 24.13 0.73
CA TRP A 25 -7.10 25.44 0.12
C TRP A 25 -6.18 25.52 -1.09
N GLY A 26 -5.93 24.47 -1.76
CA GLY A 26 -5.38 24.57 -3.09
C GLY A 26 -3.88 24.53 -3.26
N GLU A 27 -3.12 24.22 -2.25
CA GLU A 27 -1.67 24.28 -2.41
C GLU A 27 -0.99 23.03 -2.90
N ASN A 28 -1.45 21.87 -2.51
CA ASN A 28 -0.73 20.64 -2.81
C ASN A 28 -1.41 19.78 -3.83
N GLU A 29 -2.34 20.31 -4.54
CA GLU A 29 -3.30 19.43 -4.95
C GLU A 29 -3.62 19.36 -6.31
N SER A 30 -3.76 20.44 -6.87
CA SER A 30 -4.28 20.46 -8.20
C SER A 30 -3.13 20.54 -9.14
N GLY A 31 -3.25 19.98 -10.27
CA GLY A 31 -2.24 19.97 -11.28
C GLY A 31 -1.38 18.70 -11.22
N PRO A 32 -0.59 18.48 -12.27
CA PRO A 32 0.15 17.21 -12.42
C PRO A 32 1.28 17.03 -11.41
N ASN A 33 1.73 18.09 -10.77
CA ASN A 33 2.84 18.05 -9.82
C ASN A 33 2.41 18.12 -8.37
N GLY A 34 1.11 18.13 -8.09
CA GLY A 34 0.62 18.17 -6.72
C GLY A 34 1.01 16.93 -5.93
N ALA A 35 1.33 17.11 -4.64
CA ALA A 35 1.79 16.01 -3.81
C ALA A 35 0.78 14.88 -3.72
N LYS A 36 -0.50 15.20 -3.57
CA LYS A 36 -1.56 14.18 -3.51
C LYS A 36 -1.63 13.39 -4.81
N LYS A 37 -1.55 14.06 -5.94
CA LYS A 37 -1.59 13.41 -7.24
C LYS A 37 -0.38 12.51 -7.44
N GLN A 38 0.79 12.98 -7.04
CA GLN A 38 2.00 12.17 -7.09
C GLN A 38 1.89 10.93 -6.21
N PHE A 39 1.32 11.07 -5.02
CA PHE A 39 1.10 9.94 -4.12
C PHE A 39 0.19 8.90 -4.78
N LEU A 40 -0.93 9.32 -5.33
CA LEU A 40 -1.88 8.40 -5.95
C LEU A 40 -1.26 7.67 -7.14
N ASN A 41 -0.49 8.36 -7.96
CA ASN A 41 0.16 7.77 -9.11
C ASN A 41 1.31 6.84 -8.71
N THR A 42 2.18 7.31 -7.84
CA THR A 42 3.33 6.52 -7.38
C THR A 42 2.88 5.29 -6.60
N GLY A 43 1.87 5.46 -5.76
CA GLY A 43 1.34 4.35 -4.97
C GLY A 43 0.73 3.26 -5.85
N ARG A 44 -0.05 3.64 -6.84
CA ARG A 44 -0.65 2.67 -7.76
C ARG A 44 0.43 1.93 -8.56
N THR A 45 1.41 2.65 -9.07
CA THR A 45 2.52 2.05 -9.83
C THR A 45 3.32 1.09 -8.95
N PHE A 46 3.63 1.51 -7.74
CA PHE A 46 4.35 0.69 -6.77
C PHE A 46 3.59 -0.59 -6.44
N LEU A 47 2.30 -0.46 -6.13
CA LEU A 47 1.49 -1.60 -5.74
C LEU A 47 1.26 -2.58 -6.90
N ARG A 48 1.13 -2.08 -8.12
CA ARG A 48 0.97 -2.94 -9.28
C ARG A 48 2.19 -3.83 -9.48
N ALA A 49 3.38 -3.25 -9.41
CA ALA A 49 4.62 -4.02 -9.53
C ALA A 49 4.81 -4.96 -8.34
N LEU A 50 4.43 -4.52 -7.14
CA LEU A 50 4.50 -5.34 -5.94
C LEU A 50 3.64 -6.60 -6.08
N GLY A 51 2.42 -6.47 -6.57
CA GLY A 51 1.53 -7.61 -6.78
C GLY A 51 2.13 -8.62 -7.74
N LYS A 52 2.75 -8.14 -8.80
CA LYS A 52 3.43 -8.99 -9.78
C LYS A 52 4.62 -9.71 -9.16
N ASP A 53 5.44 -8.98 -8.41
CA ASP A 53 6.64 -9.56 -7.80
C ASP A 53 6.30 -10.54 -6.69
N LEU A 54 5.15 -10.40 -6.05
CA LEU A 54 4.65 -11.36 -5.05
C LEU A 54 3.96 -12.57 -5.67
N GLY A 55 3.78 -12.59 -6.98
CA GLY A 55 3.12 -13.70 -7.66
C GLY A 55 1.62 -13.77 -7.41
N LEU A 56 0.99 -12.65 -7.11
CA LEU A 56 -0.46 -12.61 -6.91
C LEU A 56 -1.21 -12.75 -8.23
N ARG A 57 -2.21 -13.62 -8.24
CA ARG A 57 -3.12 -13.80 -9.39
C ARG A 57 -4.26 -12.80 -9.27
N ASP A 58 -4.75 -12.36 -10.42
CA ASP A 58 -5.88 -11.43 -10.49
C ASP A 58 -5.65 -10.18 -9.63
N ALA A 59 -4.40 -9.76 -9.58
CA ALA A 59 -4.01 -8.61 -8.77
C ALA A 59 -4.56 -7.32 -9.37
N GLU A 60 -5.18 -6.51 -8.52
CA GLU A 60 -5.70 -5.21 -8.91
C GLU A 60 -5.14 -4.14 -8.00
N ALA A 61 -4.55 -3.13 -8.61
CA ALA A 61 -4.03 -1.97 -7.89
C ALA A 61 -4.87 -0.76 -8.27
N HIS A 62 -5.38 -0.08 -7.25
CA HIS A 62 -6.26 1.07 -7.44
C HIS A 62 -5.77 2.26 -6.62
N SER A 63 -6.09 3.45 -7.08
CA SER A 63 -5.97 4.64 -6.26
C SER A 63 -7.30 5.38 -6.25
N ASN A 64 -7.63 5.94 -5.09
CA ASN A 64 -8.88 6.65 -4.88
C ASN A 64 -8.57 8.02 -4.27
N PRO A 65 -8.87 9.11 -4.98
CA PRO A 65 -8.58 10.44 -4.45
C PRO A 65 -9.49 10.84 -3.29
N GLY A 66 -10.66 10.20 -3.16
CA GLY A 66 -11.64 10.64 -2.17
C GLY A 66 -12.10 12.05 -2.46
N GLY A 67 -12.37 12.81 -1.42
CA GLY A 67 -12.75 14.21 -1.53
C GLY A 67 -11.55 15.15 -1.44
N ILE A 68 -11.83 16.44 -1.48
CA ILE A 68 -10.79 17.49 -1.43
C ILE A 68 -10.05 17.45 -0.09
N ALA A 69 -10.77 17.20 0.98
CA ALA A 69 -10.22 17.31 2.34
C ALA A 69 -9.60 16.01 2.85
N VAL A 70 -9.43 15.02 1.99
CA VAL A 70 -8.81 13.73 2.39
C VAL A 70 -7.60 13.43 1.53
N SER A 71 -6.68 12.65 2.06
CA SER A 71 -5.43 12.32 1.38
C SER A 71 -5.62 11.36 0.20
N GLY A 72 -6.74 10.64 0.16
CA GLY A 72 -6.91 9.54 -0.76
C GLY A 72 -6.15 8.31 -0.30
N ASP A 73 -6.26 7.25 -1.06
CA ASP A 73 -5.56 6.00 -0.75
C ASP A 73 -5.20 5.23 -2.01
N CYS A 74 -4.31 4.26 -1.84
CA CYS A 74 -3.96 3.29 -2.87
C CYS A 74 -4.10 1.91 -2.27
N SER A 75 -4.58 0.95 -3.05
CA SER A 75 -4.76 -0.40 -2.56
C SER A 75 -4.38 -1.43 -3.60
N LEU A 76 -4.02 -2.60 -3.11
CA LEU A 76 -3.71 -3.77 -3.91
C LEU A 76 -4.44 -4.96 -3.30
N ILE A 77 -5.09 -5.75 -4.14
CA ILE A 77 -5.62 -7.03 -3.70
C ILE A 77 -5.33 -8.07 -4.78
N GLY A 78 -4.95 -9.26 -4.36
CA GLY A 78 -4.66 -10.35 -5.28
C GLY A 78 -4.61 -11.66 -4.52
N MET A 79 -4.57 -12.76 -5.27
CA MET A 79 -4.70 -14.09 -4.69
C MET A 79 -3.48 -14.94 -4.99
N TRP A 80 -3.01 -15.65 -3.99
CA TRP A 80 -2.18 -16.84 -4.16
C TRP A 80 -3.11 -18.03 -4.40
N GLN A 81 -2.71 -19.21 -4.01
CA GLN A 81 -3.51 -20.40 -4.28
C GLN A 81 -4.71 -20.56 -3.35
N THR A 82 -4.48 -20.51 -2.05
CA THR A 82 -5.51 -20.74 -1.05
C THR A 82 -5.95 -19.49 -0.31
N ASN A 83 -5.13 -18.47 -0.34
CA ASN A 83 -5.43 -17.17 0.27
C ASN A 83 -4.83 -16.08 -0.61
N GLY A 84 -4.98 -14.86 -0.18
CA GLY A 84 -4.43 -13.71 -0.89
C GLY A 84 -3.95 -12.64 0.05
N LEU A 85 -3.65 -11.49 -0.53
CA LEU A 85 -3.09 -10.36 0.19
C LEU A 85 -3.84 -9.10 -0.18
N TYR A 86 -4.14 -8.29 0.82
CA TYR A 86 -4.63 -6.93 0.68
C TYR A 86 -3.58 -5.99 1.26
N VAL A 87 -3.23 -4.97 0.50
CA VAL A 87 -2.30 -3.91 0.93
C VAL A 87 -2.98 -2.56 0.73
N HIS A 88 -2.87 -1.69 1.72
CA HIS A 88 -3.50 -0.39 1.68
C HIS A 88 -2.50 0.68 2.12
N LEU A 89 -2.32 1.68 1.28
CA LEU A 89 -1.48 2.84 1.56
C LEU A 89 -2.36 4.06 1.76
N SER A 90 -2.19 4.72 2.89
CA SER A 90 -2.91 5.97 3.17
C SER A 90 -2.16 6.78 4.21
N GLN A 91 -2.60 8.01 4.38
CA GLN A 91 -2.09 8.88 5.43
C GLN A 91 -3.15 8.92 6.54
N PRO A 92 -2.95 8.18 7.65
CA PRO A 92 -3.94 8.18 8.73
C PRO A 92 -4.04 9.55 9.40
N CYS A 93 -5.24 9.92 9.80
CA CYS A 93 -5.46 11.24 10.39
C CYS A 93 -4.89 11.37 11.81
N CYS A 94 -4.82 10.28 12.55
CA CYS A 94 -4.42 10.31 13.96
C CYS A 94 -3.00 9.80 14.21
N ASP A 95 -2.46 9.05 13.27
CA ASP A 95 -1.14 8.46 13.38
C ASP A 95 -0.54 8.41 11.98
N ARG A 96 0.29 9.39 11.67
CA ARG A 96 0.89 9.51 10.35
C ARG A 96 2.03 8.54 10.12
N GLU A 97 2.33 7.68 11.08
CA GLU A 97 3.44 6.74 10.94
C GLU A 97 3.02 5.42 10.28
N ARG A 98 1.88 4.86 10.65
CA ARG A 98 1.45 3.57 10.13
C ARG A 98 0.70 3.72 8.81
N VAL A 99 1.46 3.92 7.75
CA VAL A 99 0.94 4.31 6.44
C VAL A 99 0.58 3.14 5.54
N LEU A 100 1.11 1.96 5.81
CA LEU A 100 0.83 0.77 5.01
C LEU A 100 0.20 -0.29 5.91
N LEU A 101 -1.00 -0.73 5.53
CA LEU A 101 -1.69 -1.84 6.17
C LEU A 101 -1.63 -3.04 5.25
N TYR A 102 -1.40 -4.23 5.79
CA TYR A 102 -1.49 -5.45 4.99
C TYR A 102 -2.12 -6.56 5.82
N ARG A 103 -2.83 -7.44 5.15
CA ARG A 103 -3.47 -8.59 5.78
C ARG A 103 -3.78 -9.65 4.74
N THR A 104 -3.96 -10.89 5.22
CA THR A 104 -4.41 -11.96 4.35
C THR A 104 -5.90 -11.82 4.06
N VAL A 105 -6.31 -12.33 2.91
CA VAL A 105 -7.73 -12.37 2.52
C VAL A 105 -8.03 -13.78 2.03
N ARG A 106 -9.30 -14.19 2.16
CA ARG A 106 -9.77 -15.50 1.67
C ARG A 106 -10.15 -15.43 0.19
N HIS A 107 -10.62 -14.27 -0.23
CA HIS A 107 -11.01 -14.01 -1.61
C HIS A 107 -10.98 -12.51 -1.86
N SER A 108 -11.17 -12.10 -3.10
CA SER A 108 -10.98 -10.72 -3.52
C SER A 108 -11.96 -9.73 -2.90
N LYS A 109 -13.06 -10.21 -2.32
CA LYS A 109 -14.05 -9.35 -1.67
C LYS A 109 -14.11 -9.56 -0.16
N ASP A 110 -13.05 -10.05 0.41
CA ASP A 110 -12.97 -10.30 1.86
C ASP A 110 -12.60 -9.02 2.58
N TYR A 111 -13.56 -8.38 3.20
CA TYR A 111 -13.36 -7.11 3.91
C TYR A 111 -13.08 -7.28 5.39
N THR A 112 -13.13 -8.49 5.90
CA THR A 112 -13.02 -8.75 7.34
C THR A 112 -11.99 -9.78 7.72
N GLY A 113 -11.29 -10.35 6.77
CA GLY A 113 -10.40 -11.46 7.04
C GLY A 113 -9.03 -11.03 7.47
N GLY A 114 -8.35 -11.95 8.12
CA GLY A 114 -6.97 -11.78 8.52
C GLY A 114 -6.76 -10.77 9.64
N ARG A 115 -5.52 -10.73 10.09
CA ARG A 115 -5.09 -9.77 11.10
C ARG A 115 -4.43 -8.60 10.40
N ASN A 116 -4.81 -7.38 10.77
CA ASN A 116 -4.16 -6.19 10.24
C ASN A 116 -2.73 -6.07 10.77
N LEU A 117 -1.80 -5.96 9.84
CA LEU A 117 -0.40 -5.72 10.13
C LEU A 117 -0.02 -4.40 9.49
N TYR A 118 1.01 -3.74 10.03
CA TYR A 118 1.33 -2.38 9.59
C TYR A 118 2.82 -2.22 9.32
N LEU A 119 3.12 -1.36 8.36
CA LEU A 119 4.45 -0.80 8.16
C LEU A 119 4.36 0.70 8.32
N THR A 120 5.45 1.27 8.83
CA THR A 120 5.50 2.69 9.09
C THR A 120 6.09 3.44 7.89
N ARG A 121 5.93 4.75 7.92
CA ARG A 121 6.57 5.62 6.93
C ARG A 121 8.10 5.44 6.96
N ARG A 122 8.65 5.25 8.15
CA ARG A 122 10.08 4.99 8.30
C ARG A 122 10.50 3.69 7.63
N ASP A 123 9.67 2.65 7.73
CA ASP A 123 9.94 1.38 7.03
C ASP A 123 10.03 1.61 5.53
N LEU A 124 9.12 2.40 4.96
CA LEU A 124 9.17 2.72 3.53
C LEU A 124 10.41 3.54 3.17
N ALA A 125 10.91 4.34 4.10
CA ALA A 125 12.10 5.15 3.88
C ALA A 125 13.39 4.35 3.94
N GLU A 126 13.42 3.26 4.72
CA GLU A 126 14.67 2.59 5.08
C GLU A 126 14.77 1.13 4.65
N MET A 127 13.64 0.45 4.49
CA MET A 127 13.60 -0.98 4.19
C MET A 127 14.04 -1.25 2.75
N SER A 128 14.74 -2.36 2.52
CA SER A 128 15.01 -2.80 1.16
C SER A 128 13.76 -3.43 0.55
N TYR A 129 13.68 -3.40 -0.77
CA TYR A 129 12.54 -4.03 -1.45
C TYR A 129 12.52 -5.55 -1.27
N PRO A 130 13.67 -6.26 -1.35
CA PRO A 130 13.64 -7.70 -1.05
C PRO A 130 13.12 -8.01 0.35
N ASP A 131 13.46 -7.19 1.35
CA ASP A 131 12.95 -7.37 2.71
C ASP A 131 11.44 -7.15 2.76
N LEU A 132 10.94 -6.18 2.04
CA LEU A 132 9.50 -5.95 1.94
C LEU A 132 8.80 -7.16 1.32
N LEU A 133 9.33 -7.68 0.21
CA LEU A 133 8.77 -8.87 -0.43
C LEU A 133 8.74 -10.06 0.52
N PHE A 134 9.83 -10.28 1.24
CA PHE A 134 9.92 -11.37 2.20
C PHE A 134 8.87 -11.22 3.29
N LEU A 135 8.73 -10.02 3.83
CA LEU A 135 7.79 -9.73 4.91
C LEU A 135 6.33 -9.97 4.46
N LEU A 136 5.97 -9.46 3.30
CA LEU A 136 4.61 -9.60 2.79
C LEU A 136 4.31 -11.04 2.37
N ALA A 137 5.28 -11.71 1.77
CA ALA A 137 5.10 -13.11 1.38
C ALA A 137 4.95 -14.04 2.58
N ALA A 138 5.52 -13.67 3.71
CA ALA A 138 5.46 -14.51 4.93
C ALA A 138 4.03 -14.73 5.43
N VAL A 139 3.13 -13.79 5.21
CA VAL A 139 1.73 -13.94 5.66
C VAL A 139 1.01 -15.06 4.91
N ARG A 140 1.48 -15.43 3.73
CA ARG A 140 0.93 -16.54 2.96
C ARG A 140 1.02 -17.84 3.73
N GLU A 141 2.15 -18.04 4.40
CA GLU A 141 2.40 -19.27 5.17
C GLU A 141 1.70 -19.26 6.52
N GLU A 142 1.39 -18.07 7.02
CA GLU A 142 0.77 -17.97 8.34
C GLU A 142 -0.67 -18.46 8.35
N GLY A 143 -1.36 -18.43 7.19
CA GLY A 143 -2.72 -18.94 7.11
C GLY A 143 -3.64 -18.34 8.16
N GLY A 144 -3.71 -17.00 8.23
CA GLY A 144 -4.41 -16.33 9.31
C GLY A 144 -5.81 -16.82 9.60
N TYR A 145 -6.51 -17.31 8.61
CA TYR A 145 -7.87 -17.82 8.77
C TYR A 145 -7.91 -19.20 9.37
N GLU A 146 -7.00 -20.07 8.97
CA GLU A 146 -6.96 -21.42 9.50
C GLU A 146 -6.71 -21.39 10.99
N ARG A 147 -5.97 -20.41 11.44
CA ARG A 147 -5.69 -20.25 12.87
C ARG A 147 -6.88 -19.71 13.64
N ALA A 148 -7.71 -18.94 13.00
CA ALA A 148 -8.91 -18.37 13.61
C ALA A 148 -10.03 -19.41 13.69
N ALA A 149 -9.96 -20.43 12.89
CA ALA A 149 -10.90 -21.52 12.94
C ALA A 149 -10.53 -22.50 14.05
#